data_2538ce501d8a8b596bb282748d68cad0
#
_entry.id   2538ce501d8a8b596bb282748d68cad0
#
_cell.length_a   1.000
_cell.length_b   1.000
_cell.length_c   1.000
_cell.angle_alpha   90.00
_cell.angle_beta   90.00
_cell.angle_gamma   90.00
#
_symmetry.space_group_name_H-M   'P 1'
#
loop_
_entity.id
_entity.type
_entity.pdbx_description
1 polymer ?
#
loop_
_entity_poly.entity_id
_entity_poly.type
_entity_poly.pdbx_seq_one_letter_code
_entity_poly.pdbx_strand_id
1 'polypeptide(L)'
;TIPTKSGLMLGLGETFEEVVAAMEALRAVDCQRLTLGQYLRPSLAHIPVQRYWHPNEFDQLGQLARKLGFADVRSGPLVRSSYHAAG
;
A
#
# COMPACT_ATOMS: atom_id res chain seq x y z
N THR A 1 -2.74 1.93 -20.72
CA THR A 1 -3.68 1.05 -20.02
C THR A 1 -3.71 1.37 -18.55
N ILE A 2 -4.88 1.54 -18.00
CA ILE A 2 -5.04 1.86 -16.59
C ILE A 2 -4.95 0.58 -15.78
N PRO A 3 -4.03 0.52 -14.78
CA PRO A 3 -3.93 -0.69 -13.97
C PRO A 3 -5.18 -0.83 -13.10
N THR A 4 -5.70 -2.06 -13.01
CA THR A 4 -6.85 -2.33 -12.14
C THR A 4 -6.44 -2.66 -10.72
N LYS A 5 -5.16 -2.90 -10.49
CA LYS A 5 -4.63 -3.12 -9.14
C LYS A 5 -3.30 -2.42 -8.97
N SER A 6 -3.02 -2.02 -7.74
CA SER A 6 -1.78 -1.36 -7.39
C SER A 6 -1.37 -1.73 -5.97
N GLY A 7 -0.09 -1.65 -5.69
CA GLY A 7 0.44 -1.89 -4.36
C GLY A 7 1.21 -0.69 -3.87
N LEU A 8 1.04 -0.35 -2.61
CA LEU A 8 1.81 0.68 -1.95
C LEU A 8 2.61 0.04 -0.83
N MET A 9 3.91 0.26 -0.84
CA MET A 9 4.79 -0.22 0.22
C MET A 9 5.13 0.96 1.11
N LEU A 10 4.79 0.85 2.39
CA LEU A 10 4.91 1.92 3.35
C LEU A 10 6.16 1.73 4.21
N GLY A 11 6.74 2.83 4.66
CA GLY A 11 7.93 2.80 5.49
C GLY A 11 9.14 3.48 4.89
N LEU A 12 8.93 4.25 3.82
CA LEU A 12 10.01 4.97 3.14
C LEU A 12 10.05 6.45 3.54
N GLY A 13 9.31 6.84 4.58
CA GLY A 13 9.30 8.20 5.07
C GLY A 13 8.03 8.97 4.78
N GLU A 14 7.04 8.34 4.16
CA GLU A 14 5.78 9.01 3.83
C GLU A 14 4.93 9.23 5.08
N THR A 15 4.07 10.24 5.03
CA THR A 15 3.11 10.51 6.09
C THR A 15 1.80 9.79 5.80
N PHE A 16 0.93 9.71 6.82
CA PHE A 16 -0.40 9.14 6.66
C PHE A 16 -1.17 9.88 5.57
N GLU A 17 -1.10 11.21 5.57
CA GLU A 17 -1.79 12.03 4.58
C GLU A 17 -1.28 11.77 3.17
N GLU A 18 0.02 11.54 3.04
CA GLU A 18 0.59 11.24 1.72
C GLU A 18 0.09 9.91 1.18
N VAL A 19 -0.07 8.92 2.06
CA VAL A 19 -0.62 7.63 1.67
C VAL A 19 -2.07 7.80 1.23
N VAL A 20 -2.86 8.57 1.97
CA VAL A 20 -4.25 8.82 1.61
C VAL A 20 -4.33 9.52 0.25
N ALA A 21 -3.48 10.51 0.02
CA ALA A 21 -3.46 11.21 -1.26
C ALA A 21 -3.12 10.27 -2.41
N ALA A 22 -2.19 9.34 -2.19
CA ALA A 22 -1.84 8.35 -3.20
C ALA A 22 -3.02 7.44 -3.52
N MET A 23 -3.76 7.01 -2.48
CA MET A 23 -4.94 6.19 -2.68
C MET A 23 -6.01 6.93 -3.47
N GLU A 24 -6.22 8.21 -3.15
CA GLU A 24 -7.17 9.03 -3.89
C GLU A 24 -6.78 9.17 -5.35
N ALA A 25 -5.49 9.36 -5.62
CA ALA A 25 -5.00 9.46 -6.99
C ALA A 25 -5.23 8.16 -7.75
N LEU A 26 -5.05 7.01 -7.10
CA LEU A 26 -5.30 5.72 -7.73
C LEU A 26 -6.78 5.54 -8.06
N ARG A 27 -7.68 5.98 -7.15
CA ARG A 27 -9.10 5.91 -7.45
C ARG A 27 -9.50 6.86 -8.59
N ALA A 28 -8.82 7.98 -8.70
CA ALA A 28 -9.10 8.93 -9.79
C ALA A 28 -8.85 8.31 -11.17
N VAL A 29 -7.94 7.32 -11.25
CA VAL A 29 -7.70 6.59 -12.49
C VAL A 29 -8.39 5.23 -12.50
N ASP A 30 -9.38 5.05 -11.63
CA ASP A 30 -10.25 3.87 -11.58
C ASP A 30 -9.52 2.57 -11.22
N CYS A 31 -8.50 2.66 -10.38
CA CYS A 31 -7.85 1.48 -9.84
C CYS A 31 -8.83 0.76 -8.90
N GLN A 32 -9.03 -0.53 -9.12
CA GLN A 32 -10.06 -1.30 -8.41
C GLN A 32 -9.53 -2.03 -7.19
N ARG A 33 -8.27 -2.45 -7.22
CA ARG A 33 -7.67 -3.28 -6.17
C ARG A 33 -6.47 -2.58 -5.58
N LEU A 34 -6.35 -2.64 -4.26
CA LEU A 34 -5.26 -2.00 -3.54
C LEU A 34 -4.64 -2.95 -2.56
N THR A 35 -3.32 -2.99 -2.54
CA THR A 35 -2.53 -3.72 -1.54
C THR A 35 -1.66 -2.72 -0.81
N LEU A 36 -1.69 -2.75 0.53
CA LEU A 36 -0.84 -1.92 1.37
C LEU A 36 0.00 -2.84 2.24
N GLY A 37 1.32 -2.71 2.14
CA GLY A 37 2.23 -3.54 2.91
C GLY A 37 3.39 -2.74 3.47
N GLN A 38 4.12 -3.33 4.40
CA GLN A 38 5.31 -2.71 4.97
C GLN A 38 6.51 -2.95 4.05
N TYR A 39 7.22 -1.87 3.72
CA TYR A 39 8.47 -2.00 3.00
C TYR A 39 9.49 -2.69 3.90
N LEU A 40 10.12 -3.72 3.39
CA LEU A 40 11.20 -4.43 4.06
C LEU A 40 12.43 -4.35 3.16
N ARG A 41 13.51 -3.84 3.70
CA ARG A 41 14.74 -3.67 2.93
C ARG A 41 15.22 -5.01 2.38
N PRO A 42 15.24 -5.20 1.04
CA PRO A 42 15.63 -6.50 0.49
C PRO A 42 17.11 -6.83 0.64
N SER A 43 17.96 -5.81 0.62
CA SER A 43 19.41 -5.99 0.78
C SER A 43 20.04 -4.68 1.20
N LEU A 44 21.31 -4.72 1.53
CA LEU A 44 22.04 -3.51 1.93
C LEU A 44 22.14 -2.48 0.80
N ALA A 45 21.94 -2.90 -0.44
CA ALA A 45 21.95 -1.98 -1.57
C ALA A 45 20.67 -1.17 -1.72
N HIS A 46 19.62 -1.54 -0.99
CA HIS A 46 18.33 -0.87 -1.08
C HIS A 46 18.18 0.19 0.02
N ILE A 47 17.20 1.08 -0.17
CA ILE A 47 16.91 2.12 0.80
C ILE A 47 16.52 1.50 2.14
N PRO A 48 17.10 1.97 3.26
CA PRO A 48 16.72 1.46 4.58
C PRO A 48 15.27 1.79 4.91
N VAL A 49 14.66 0.93 5.73
CA VAL A 49 13.32 1.19 6.24
C VAL A 49 13.38 2.44 7.12
N GLN A 50 12.53 3.42 6.83
CA GLN A 50 12.45 4.65 7.59
C GLN A 50 11.50 4.55 8.76
N ARG A 51 10.47 3.69 8.64
CA ARG A 51 9.46 3.54 9.66
C ARG A 51 8.76 2.20 9.51
N TYR A 52 8.46 1.57 10.64
CA TYR A 52 7.59 0.39 10.67
C TYR A 52 6.20 0.86 11.09
N TRP A 53 5.25 0.73 10.18
CA TRP A 53 3.87 1.13 10.44
C TRP A 53 3.19 0.10 11.34
N HIS A 54 2.35 0.57 12.25
CA HIS A 54 1.62 -0.32 13.15
C HIS A 54 0.47 -1.01 12.42
N PRO A 55 0.11 -2.25 12.85
CA PRO A 55 -1.05 -2.92 12.26
C PRO A 55 -2.33 -2.09 12.32
N ASN A 56 -2.53 -1.31 13.39
CA ASN A 56 -3.70 -0.44 13.51
C ASN A 56 -3.74 0.60 12.40
N GLU A 57 -2.58 1.11 12.01
CA GLU A 57 -2.51 2.09 10.93
C GLU A 57 -2.88 1.45 9.59
N PHE A 58 -2.44 0.22 9.38
CA PHE A 58 -2.84 -0.52 8.18
C PHE A 58 -4.35 -0.74 8.15
N ASP A 59 -4.95 -1.05 9.31
CA ASP A 59 -6.40 -1.21 9.40
C ASP A 59 -7.12 0.08 9.04
N GLN A 60 -6.66 1.20 9.57
CA GLN A 60 -7.24 2.51 9.27
C GLN A 60 -7.16 2.83 7.78
N LEU A 61 -6.00 2.59 7.19
CA LEU A 61 -5.82 2.83 5.76
C LEU A 61 -6.69 1.91 4.92
N GLY A 62 -6.81 0.66 5.33
CA GLY A 62 -7.68 -0.30 4.63
C GLY A 62 -9.14 0.14 4.64
N GLN A 63 -9.61 0.64 5.79
CA GLN A 63 -10.98 1.16 5.90
C GLN A 63 -11.19 2.39 5.03
N LEU A 64 -10.22 3.30 5.02
CA LEU A 64 -10.28 4.47 4.16
C LEU A 64 -10.31 4.09 2.68
N ALA A 65 -9.50 3.10 2.30
CA ALA A 65 -9.47 2.64 0.93
C ALA A 65 -10.84 2.09 0.50
N ARG A 66 -11.49 1.33 1.38
CA ARG A 66 -12.83 0.82 1.07
C ARG A 66 -13.83 1.95 0.92
N LYS A 67 -13.73 2.98 1.76
CA LYS A 67 -14.59 4.16 1.64
C LYS A 67 -14.36 4.91 0.34
N LEU A 68 -13.12 4.92 -0.16
CA LEU A 68 -12.81 5.55 -1.44
C LEU A 68 -13.34 4.75 -2.62
N GLY A 69 -13.74 3.52 -2.42
CA GLY A 69 -14.38 2.74 -3.46
C GLY A 69 -13.54 1.62 -4.06
N PHE A 70 -12.41 1.29 -3.47
CA PHE A 70 -11.65 0.12 -3.94
C PHE A 70 -12.47 -1.14 -3.74
N ALA A 71 -12.57 -1.95 -4.78
CA ALA A 71 -13.36 -3.18 -4.74
C ALA A 71 -12.68 -4.27 -3.91
N ASP A 72 -11.36 -4.28 -3.89
CA ASP A 72 -10.60 -5.26 -3.12
C ASP A 72 -9.45 -4.54 -2.44
N VAL A 73 -9.34 -4.69 -1.12
CA VAL A 73 -8.31 -4.03 -0.33
C VAL A 73 -7.64 -5.08 0.56
N ARG A 74 -6.32 -5.15 0.46
CA ARG A 74 -5.51 -5.96 1.36
C ARG A 74 -4.51 -5.04 2.02
N SER A 75 -4.55 -4.98 3.34
CA SER A 75 -3.73 -4.04 4.09
C SER A 75 -3.22 -4.71 5.35
N GLY A 76 -1.91 -4.68 5.54
CA GLY A 76 -1.29 -5.22 6.73
C GLY A 76 0.22 -5.29 6.59
N PRO A 77 0.95 -5.41 7.72
CA PRO A 77 2.41 -5.42 7.66
C PRO A 77 2.98 -6.64 6.96
N LEU A 78 2.22 -7.73 6.86
CA LEU A 78 2.68 -8.95 6.21
C LEU A 78 2.13 -9.12 4.80
N VAL A 79 1.36 -8.17 4.31
CA VAL A 79 0.82 -8.24 2.96
C VAL A 79 1.92 -7.92 1.97
N ARG A 80 1.98 -8.68 0.88
CA ARG A 80 2.99 -8.51 -0.16
C ARG A 80 2.34 -8.28 -1.51
N SER A 81 3.13 -7.73 -2.43
CA SER A 81 2.67 -7.54 -3.80
C SER A 81 2.32 -8.89 -4.43
N SER A 82 1.27 -8.89 -5.23
CA SER A 82 0.78 -10.13 -5.81
C SER A 82 1.75 -10.77 -6.79
N TYR A 83 2.57 -9.98 -7.49
CA TYR A 83 3.51 -10.58 -8.43
C TYR A 83 4.45 -11.54 -7.73
N HIS A 84 4.67 -11.32 -6.47
CA HIS A 84 5.52 -12.13 -5.66
C HIS A 84 5.00 -13.56 -5.54
N ALA A 85 3.73 -13.77 -5.77
CA ALA A 85 3.16 -15.12 -5.70
C ALA A 85 3.90 -16.08 -6.59
N ALA A 86 4.60 -15.59 -7.56
CA ALA A 86 5.43 -16.45 -8.41
C ALA A 86 6.61 -16.99 -7.65
N GLY A 87 7.02 -16.27 -6.65
CA GLY A 87 8.16 -16.70 -5.86
C GLY A 87 7.74 -17.72 -4.88
#